data_7a15bb0877e5715beb6e827965d4ce6d
#
_entry.id   7a15bb0877e5715beb6e827965d4ce6d
#
_cell.length_a   1.000
_cell.length_b   1.000
_cell.length_c   1.000
_cell.angle_alpha   90.00
_cell.angle_beta   90.00
_cell.angle_gamma   90.00
#
_symmetry.space_group_name_H-M   'P 1'
#
loop_
_entity.id
_entity.type
_entity.pdbx_description
1 polymer ?
#
loop_
_entity_poly.entity_id
_entity_poly.type
_entity_poly.pdbx_seq_one_letter_code
_entity_poly.pdbx_strand_id
1 'polypeptide(L)'
;AKIQALADAFGTLVSQNNSTIVKNENGKSSVDFLSIGGSDVKGEWIETIGEPKFDIFYESNMLMIKVCIDGKAREIKNANIDFEAKLLRNGTEEKYESDEFRNGDDLYLYFKSPINGYLAVYLLDENTQQVFCLLPYKNSGEPTYTIVHDKPYVFFSCQKAEENPSEVDEYTMTCEHSMEQNTIYIVFSPNMFAKAFAEDENIGLPRQLPLKEFRKWLGKCKAKDTAIQSQCFTLKISKL
;
A
#
# COMPACT_ATOMS: atom_id res chain seq x y z
N ALA A 1 -13.75 3.93 -17.46
CA ALA A 1 -13.33 4.44 -18.77
C ALA A 1 -11.87 4.92 -18.77
N LYS A 2 -11.48 5.91 -17.93
CA LYS A 2 -10.10 6.46 -17.93
C LYS A 2 -9.05 5.39 -17.65
N ILE A 3 -9.24 4.58 -16.61
CA ILE A 3 -8.31 3.49 -16.24
C ILE A 3 -8.17 2.48 -17.39
N GLN A 4 -9.28 2.10 -18.01
CA GLN A 4 -9.27 1.17 -19.14
C GLN A 4 -8.52 1.76 -20.35
N ALA A 5 -8.80 3.01 -20.70
CA ALA A 5 -8.12 3.70 -21.79
C ALA A 5 -6.60 3.82 -21.56
N LEU A 6 -6.16 4.09 -20.32
CA LEU A 6 -4.76 4.12 -19.95
C LEU A 6 -4.12 2.73 -20.00
N ALA A 7 -4.83 1.70 -19.54
CA ALA A 7 -4.37 0.31 -19.59
C ALA A 7 -4.21 -0.17 -21.04
N ASP A 8 -5.16 0.18 -21.90
CA ASP A 8 -5.13 -0.18 -23.32
C ASP A 8 -4.00 0.53 -24.08
N ALA A 9 -3.72 1.80 -23.72
CA ALA A 9 -2.69 2.61 -24.39
C ALA A 9 -1.25 2.31 -23.92
N PHE A 10 -1.05 2.09 -22.61
CA PHE A 10 0.27 2.04 -21.98
C PHE A 10 0.56 0.70 -21.28
N GLY A 11 -0.44 -0.17 -21.16
CA GLY A 11 -0.35 -1.43 -20.45
C GLY A 11 -0.49 -1.27 -18.92
N THR A 12 -0.42 -2.41 -18.24
CA THR A 12 -0.50 -2.50 -16.79
C THR A 12 0.76 -3.16 -16.23
N LEU A 13 1.22 -2.70 -15.05
CA LEU A 13 2.16 -3.44 -14.23
C LEU A 13 1.35 -4.37 -13.34
N VAL A 14 1.49 -5.68 -13.55
CA VAL A 14 0.88 -6.69 -12.67
C VAL A 14 1.86 -6.97 -11.54
N SER A 15 1.59 -6.47 -10.35
CA SER A 15 2.25 -7.00 -9.16
C SER A 15 1.62 -8.34 -8.81
N GLN A 16 2.42 -9.37 -8.52
CA GLN A 16 1.96 -10.76 -8.33
C GLN A 16 1.06 -10.99 -7.09
N ASN A 17 0.66 -9.98 -6.37
CA ASN A 17 -0.24 -10.12 -5.23
C ASN A 17 -1.68 -9.80 -5.63
N ASN A 18 -2.37 -10.81 -6.14
CA ASN A 18 -3.81 -10.77 -6.40
C ASN A 18 -4.59 -10.94 -5.09
N SER A 19 -5.04 -9.85 -4.49
CA SER A 19 -6.12 -9.92 -3.49
C SER A 19 -7.42 -9.41 -4.11
N THR A 20 -8.30 -10.35 -4.46
CA THR A 20 -9.67 -10.05 -4.85
C THR A 20 -10.53 -10.14 -3.59
N ILE A 21 -11.02 -9.02 -3.09
CA ILE A 21 -11.97 -9.01 -1.98
C ILE A 21 -13.37 -9.04 -2.57
N VAL A 22 -14.05 -10.15 -2.40
CA VAL A 22 -15.50 -10.28 -2.69
C VAL A 22 -16.23 -9.98 -1.38
N LYS A 23 -16.84 -8.79 -1.25
CA LYS A 23 -17.76 -8.49 -0.16
C LYS A 23 -19.17 -8.91 -0.56
N ASN A 24 -19.73 -9.88 0.18
CA ASN A 24 -21.14 -10.22 0.13
C ASN A 24 -21.86 -9.52 1.28
N GLU A 25 -22.50 -8.40 1.02
CA GLU A 25 -23.46 -7.78 1.94
C GLU A 25 -24.85 -7.82 1.31
N ASN A 26 -25.81 -8.44 2.03
CA ASN A 26 -27.25 -8.44 1.70
C ASN A 26 -27.61 -8.93 0.28
N GLY A 27 -26.95 -9.98 -0.22
CA GLY A 27 -27.29 -10.57 -1.51
C GLY A 27 -26.87 -9.76 -2.73
N LYS A 28 -26.05 -8.73 -2.55
CA LYS A 28 -25.40 -7.99 -3.63
C LYS A 28 -23.90 -8.20 -3.57
N SER A 29 -23.35 -8.82 -4.60
CA SER A 29 -21.89 -8.91 -4.79
C SER A 29 -21.42 -7.59 -5.34
N SER A 30 -20.72 -6.78 -4.53
CA SER A 30 -19.91 -5.68 -5.04
C SER A 30 -18.49 -6.18 -5.21
N VAL A 31 -18.01 -6.17 -6.44
CA VAL A 31 -16.60 -6.41 -6.74
C VAL A 31 -15.93 -5.03 -6.69
N ASP A 32 -15.39 -4.68 -5.55
CA ASP A 32 -14.50 -3.53 -5.45
C ASP A 32 -13.14 -3.93 -6.02
N PHE A 33 -12.89 -3.54 -7.26
CA PHE A 33 -11.55 -3.58 -7.83
C PHE A 33 -10.67 -2.57 -7.11
N LEU A 34 -10.02 -3.02 -6.06
CA LEU A 34 -8.97 -2.28 -5.37
C LEU A 34 -7.71 -2.27 -6.24
N SER A 35 -7.64 -1.36 -7.20
CA SER A 35 -6.47 -1.13 -8.05
C SER A 35 -5.31 -0.42 -7.32
N ILE A 36 -5.06 -0.75 -6.06
CA ILE A 36 -3.84 -0.38 -5.35
C ILE A 36 -2.99 -1.61 -5.02
N GLY A 37 -3.50 -2.80 -5.26
CA GLY A 37 -2.79 -4.05 -5.01
C GLY A 37 -2.66 -4.99 -6.20
N GLY A 38 -3.11 -4.62 -7.41
CA GLY A 38 -3.20 -5.60 -8.48
C GLY A 38 -2.68 -5.21 -9.86
N SER A 39 -2.83 -3.99 -10.28
CA SER A 39 -2.22 -3.50 -11.53
C SER A 39 -2.15 -1.98 -11.53
N ASP A 40 -0.95 -1.45 -11.45
CA ASP A 40 -0.72 -0.04 -11.71
C ASP A 40 -0.73 0.20 -13.21
N VAL A 41 -1.61 1.08 -13.68
CA VAL A 41 -1.64 1.48 -15.07
C VAL A 41 -0.40 2.34 -15.37
N LYS A 42 0.36 2.00 -16.40
CA LYS A 42 1.55 2.75 -16.83
C LYS A 42 1.23 4.07 -17.51
N GLY A 43 0.17 4.74 -17.11
CA GLY A 43 -0.26 5.98 -17.74
C GLY A 43 -0.89 6.96 -16.77
N GLU A 44 -0.68 8.25 -17.04
CA GLU A 44 -1.31 9.37 -16.34
C GLU A 44 -2.30 10.07 -17.28
N TRP A 45 -3.53 10.25 -16.81
CA TRP A 45 -4.53 11.04 -17.52
C TRP A 45 -4.31 12.53 -17.22
N ILE A 46 -3.97 13.31 -18.23
CA ILE A 46 -3.65 14.75 -18.08
C ILE A 46 -4.90 15.58 -18.11
N GLU A 47 -5.71 15.45 -19.17
CA GLU A 47 -6.94 16.23 -19.33
C GLU A 47 -7.99 15.46 -20.13
N THR A 48 -9.27 15.73 -19.86
CA THR A 48 -10.39 15.23 -20.67
C THR A 48 -10.71 16.28 -21.73
N ILE A 49 -10.82 15.86 -23.00
CA ILE A 49 -11.16 16.71 -24.14
C ILE A 49 -12.64 16.52 -24.44
N GLY A 50 -13.41 17.63 -24.40
CA GLY A 50 -14.85 17.57 -24.62
C GLY A 50 -15.63 16.92 -23.47
N GLU A 51 -16.91 16.61 -23.74
CA GLU A 51 -17.79 15.99 -22.77
C GLU A 51 -17.85 14.46 -22.93
N PRO A 52 -17.90 13.70 -21.82
CA PRO A 52 -18.09 12.26 -21.89
C PRO A 52 -19.42 11.89 -22.59
N LYS A 53 -19.37 10.93 -23.50
CA LYS A 53 -20.56 10.37 -24.17
C LYS A 53 -21.00 9.13 -23.45
N PHE A 54 -22.29 9.00 -23.20
CA PHE A 54 -22.90 7.88 -22.50
C PHE A 54 -23.89 7.19 -23.44
N ASP A 55 -23.67 5.86 -23.65
CA ASP A 55 -24.61 5.00 -24.33
C ASP A 55 -25.21 4.05 -23.29
N ILE A 56 -26.53 4.06 -23.16
CA ILE A 56 -27.27 3.25 -22.22
C ILE A 56 -28.04 2.19 -23.00
N PHE A 57 -27.79 0.92 -22.75
CA PHE A 57 -28.45 -0.19 -23.44
C PHE A 57 -28.67 -1.40 -22.52
N TYR A 58 -29.54 -2.33 -22.94
CA TYR A 58 -29.75 -3.56 -22.22
C TYR A 58 -29.08 -4.71 -22.97
N GLU A 59 -28.30 -5.51 -22.26
CA GLU A 59 -27.67 -6.72 -22.75
C GLU A 59 -27.84 -7.83 -21.71
N SER A 60 -28.31 -8.99 -22.14
CA SER A 60 -28.56 -10.16 -21.26
C SER A 60 -29.37 -9.82 -19.99
N ASN A 61 -30.41 -9.01 -20.14
CA ASN A 61 -31.31 -8.54 -19.07
C ASN A 61 -30.60 -7.63 -18.00
N MET A 62 -29.41 -7.10 -18.30
CA MET A 62 -28.69 -6.16 -17.47
C MET A 62 -28.64 -4.79 -18.14
N LEU A 63 -28.78 -3.74 -17.32
CA LEU A 63 -28.56 -2.36 -17.77
C LEU A 63 -27.08 -2.13 -17.93
N MET A 64 -26.64 -1.83 -19.13
CA MET A 64 -25.26 -1.51 -19.47
C MET A 64 -25.12 -0.03 -19.76
N ILE A 65 -24.05 0.58 -19.24
CA ILE A 65 -23.68 1.97 -19.52
C ILE A 65 -22.29 1.97 -20.11
N LYS A 66 -22.18 2.31 -21.40
CA LYS A 66 -20.90 2.50 -22.07
C LYS A 66 -20.52 3.97 -21.98
N VAL A 67 -19.33 4.23 -21.47
CA VAL A 67 -18.79 5.59 -21.35
C VAL A 67 -17.62 5.76 -22.31
N CYS A 68 -17.73 6.67 -23.27
CA CYS A 68 -16.65 7.06 -24.17
C CYS A 68 -16.12 8.42 -23.74
N ILE A 69 -14.82 8.54 -23.61
CA ILE A 69 -14.09 9.77 -23.24
C ILE A 69 -12.89 9.96 -24.15
N ASP A 70 -12.65 11.19 -24.53
CA ASP A 70 -11.43 11.59 -25.24
C ASP A 70 -10.55 12.40 -24.28
N GLY A 71 -9.23 12.27 -24.37
CA GLY A 71 -8.33 13.01 -23.50
C GLY A 71 -6.88 12.88 -23.87
N LYS A 72 -6.03 13.63 -23.18
CA LYS A 72 -4.59 13.51 -23.25
C LYS A 72 -4.09 12.65 -22.10
N ALA A 73 -3.17 11.78 -22.42
CA ALA A 73 -2.49 10.93 -21.45
C ALA A 73 -1.00 10.84 -21.80
N ARG A 74 -0.18 10.54 -20.81
CA ARG A 74 1.24 10.27 -20.99
C ARG A 74 1.63 8.96 -20.34
N GLU A 75 2.64 8.30 -20.91
CA GLU A 75 3.25 7.13 -20.28
C GLU A 75 4.03 7.54 -19.03
N ILE A 76 3.81 6.82 -17.92
CA ILE A 76 4.64 6.92 -16.73
C ILE A 76 5.79 5.93 -16.88
N LYS A 77 6.98 6.45 -17.18
CA LYS A 77 8.22 5.66 -17.18
C LYS A 77 8.76 5.61 -15.75
N ASN A 78 8.33 4.63 -14.99
CA ASN A 78 8.92 4.38 -13.68
C ASN A 78 10.28 3.72 -13.86
N ALA A 79 11.32 4.29 -13.25
CA ALA A 79 12.53 3.51 -12.99
C ALA A 79 12.13 2.40 -12.01
N ASN A 80 12.16 1.15 -12.44
CA ASN A 80 11.87 0.04 -11.55
C ASN A 80 13.04 -0.09 -10.57
N ILE A 81 12.83 0.29 -9.32
CA ILE A 81 13.80 0.14 -8.24
C ILE A 81 13.50 -1.21 -7.61
N ASP A 82 14.36 -2.17 -7.83
CA ASP A 82 14.20 -3.53 -7.33
C ASP A 82 14.70 -3.61 -5.87
N PHE A 83 13.90 -3.11 -4.94
CA PHE A 83 14.19 -3.25 -3.51
C PHE A 83 13.66 -4.58 -2.97
N GLU A 84 14.35 -5.11 -1.99
CA GLU A 84 13.98 -6.34 -1.28
C GLU A 84 13.26 -5.99 0.02
N ALA A 85 12.09 -6.61 0.25
CA ALA A 85 11.33 -6.47 1.47
C ALA A 85 10.68 -7.81 1.86
N LYS A 86 10.72 -8.15 3.16
CA LYS A 86 10.17 -9.39 3.72
C LYS A 86 9.50 -9.11 5.05
N LEU A 87 8.33 -9.65 5.27
CA LEU A 87 7.70 -9.67 6.59
C LEU A 87 8.28 -10.83 7.39
N LEU A 88 8.67 -10.57 8.63
CA LEU A 88 9.26 -11.56 9.51
C LEU A 88 8.39 -11.71 10.77
N ARG A 89 8.17 -12.97 11.20
CA ARG A 89 7.33 -13.32 12.33
C ARG A 89 8.16 -13.85 13.50
N ASN A 90 8.02 -13.25 14.69
CA ASN A 90 8.67 -13.68 15.94
C ASN A 90 10.21 -13.79 15.87
N GLY A 91 10.85 -13.15 14.91
CA GLY A 91 12.29 -13.15 14.79
C GLY A 91 12.80 -12.21 13.71
N THR A 92 14.07 -11.82 13.82
CA THR A 92 14.69 -10.79 12.98
C THR A 92 15.59 -11.34 11.87
N GLU A 93 15.65 -12.66 11.71
CA GLU A 93 16.44 -13.32 10.66
C GLU A 93 15.52 -13.70 9.50
N GLU A 94 16.03 -13.76 8.28
CA GLU A 94 15.25 -14.07 7.06
C GLU A 94 14.52 -15.42 7.11
N LYS A 95 15.01 -16.39 7.87
CA LYS A 95 14.33 -17.68 8.06
C LYS A 95 12.94 -17.58 8.71
N TYR A 96 12.64 -16.42 9.32
CA TYR A 96 11.33 -16.12 9.93
C TYR A 96 10.37 -15.42 8.96
N GLU A 97 10.69 -15.37 7.68
CA GLU A 97 9.79 -14.82 6.65
C GLU A 97 8.45 -15.57 6.67
N SER A 98 7.36 -14.80 6.78
CA SER A 98 6.00 -15.33 6.84
C SER A 98 4.97 -14.26 6.47
N ASP A 99 3.92 -14.66 5.78
CA ASP A 99 2.68 -13.90 5.57
C ASP A 99 1.53 -14.39 6.48
N GLU A 100 1.78 -15.46 7.27
CA GLU A 100 0.83 -16.02 8.21
C GLU A 100 1.29 -15.77 9.65
N PHE A 101 0.48 -15.02 10.38
CA PHE A 101 0.68 -14.64 11.78
C PHE A 101 -0.39 -15.27 12.67
N ARG A 102 -0.12 -15.34 13.96
CA ARG A 102 -1.07 -15.70 15.00
C ARG A 102 -1.28 -14.51 15.92
N ASN A 103 -2.39 -14.52 16.61
CA ASN A 103 -2.64 -13.54 17.66
C ASN A 103 -1.53 -13.59 18.72
N GLY A 104 -0.84 -12.47 18.93
CA GLY A 104 0.30 -12.35 19.83
C GLY A 104 1.68 -12.49 19.18
N ASP A 105 1.75 -12.73 17.85
CA ASP A 105 3.03 -12.77 17.13
C ASP A 105 3.60 -11.36 16.90
N ASP A 106 4.91 -11.24 17.02
CA ASP A 106 5.62 -10.01 16.73
C ASP A 106 5.90 -9.85 15.25
N LEU A 107 5.70 -8.64 14.74
CA LEU A 107 5.97 -8.25 13.35
C LEU A 107 7.30 -7.54 13.23
N TYR A 108 8.15 -8.01 12.31
CA TYR A 108 9.34 -7.31 11.87
C TYR A 108 9.33 -7.16 10.35
N LEU A 109 10.08 -6.17 9.85
CA LEU A 109 10.24 -5.92 8.42
C LEU A 109 11.72 -5.88 8.06
N TYR A 110 12.15 -6.83 7.23
CA TYR A 110 13.43 -6.72 6.53
C TYR A 110 13.27 -5.85 5.30
N PHE A 111 14.23 -4.96 5.07
CA PHE A 111 14.25 -4.07 3.90
C PHE A 111 15.68 -3.83 3.44
N LYS A 112 15.90 -3.86 2.11
CA LYS A 112 17.16 -3.50 1.46
C LYS A 112 16.88 -2.86 0.11
N SER A 113 17.57 -1.76 -0.22
CA SER A 113 17.45 -1.09 -1.50
C SER A 113 18.82 -0.97 -2.19
N PRO A 114 18.90 -1.13 -3.51
CA PRO A 114 20.13 -0.91 -4.27
C PRO A 114 20.51 0.56 -4.41
N ILE A 115 19.65 1.48 -3.99
CA ILE A 115 19.88 2.93 -4.05
C ILE A 115 19.50 3.60 -2.72
N ASN A 116 20.08 4.78 -2.48
CA ASN A 116 19.64 5.64 -1.38
C ASN A 116 18.21 6.12 -1.61
N GLY A 117 17.47 6.34 -0.54
CA GLY A 117 16.11 6.85 -0.65
C GLY A 117 15.40 7.01 0.69
N TYR A 118 14.10 7.07 0.61
CA TYR A 118 13.19 7.38 1.71
C TYR A 118 12.09 6.34 1.76
N LEU A 119 11.82 5.83 2.95
CA LEU A 119 10.89 4.73 3.20
C LEU A 119 9.76 5.18 4.12
N ALA A 120 8.54 4.77 3.81
CA ALA A 120 7.41 4.80 4.72
C ALA A 120 6.65 3.47 4.67
N VAL A 121 6.15 3.01 5.82
CA VAL A 121 5.44 1.75 5.95
C VAL A 121 4.11 1.98 6.63
N TYR A 122 3.05 1.40 6.06
CA TYR A 122 1.69 1.51 6.57
C TYR A 122 1.04 0.14 6.67
N LEU A 123 0.20 -0.06 7.66
CA LEU A 123 -0.65 -1.23 7.79
C LEU A 123 -2.11 -0.83 7.57
N LEU A 124 -2.77 -1.45 6.62
CA LEU A 124 -4.21 -1.36 6.44
C LEU A 124 -4.87 -2.51 7.20
N ASP A 125 -5.74 -2.16 8.13
CA ASP A 125 -6.71 -3.06 8.71
C ASP A 125 -7.93 -3.14 7.77
N GLU A 126 -8.09 -4.29 7.13
CA GLU A 126 -9.16 -4.50 6.14
C GLU A 126 -10.56 -4.51 6.79
N ASN A 127 -10.67 -4.83 8.09
CA ASN A 127 -11.95 -4.86 8.78
C ASN A 127 -12.46 -3.44 9.08
N THR A 128 -11.59 -2.59 9.62
CA THR A 128 -11.96 -1.22 10.03
C THR A 128 -11.76 -0.20 8.91
N GLN A 129 -11.06 -0.56 7.83
CA GLN A 129 -10.67 0.34 6.75
C GLN A 129 -9.82 1.53 7.26
N GLN A 130 -9.06 1.31 8.33
CA GLN A 130 -8.10 2.25 8.89
C GLN A 130 -6.69 1.87 8.46
N VAL A 131 -5.87 2.88 8.20
CA VAL A 131 -4.46 2.71 7.83
C VAL A 131 -3.61 3.28 8.95
N PHE A 132 -2.71 2.47 9.47
CA PHE A 132 -1.79 2.80 10.55
C PHE A 132 -0.41 3.09 9.98
N CYS A 133 0.20 4.21 10.39
CA CYS A 133 1.57 4.56 10.01
C CYS A 133 2.55 3.85 10.94
N LEU A 134 3.24 2.82 10.44
CA LEU A 134 4.22 2.06 11.20
C LEU A 134 5.63 2.65 11.12
N LEU A 135 5.99 3.21 9.95
CA LEU A 135 7.26 3.90 9.72
C LEU A 135 7.00 5.16 8.88
N PRO A 136 7.57 6.33 9.22
CA PRO A 136 8.52 6.58 10.30
C PRO A 136 7.92 6.35 11.69
N TYR A 137 8.77 6.00 12.64
CA TYR A 137 8.36 5.79 14.03
C TYR A 137 7.67 7.02 14.62
N LYS A 138 6.82 6.81 15.61
CA LYS A 138 5.97 7.88 16.18
C LYS A 138 6.79 9.08 16.67
N ASN A 139 7.92 8.81 17.30
CA ASN A 139 8.75 9.83 17.95
C ASN A 139 9.89 10.37 17.06
N SER A 140 10.06 9.88 15.84
CA SER A 140 11.19 10.30 14.98
C SER A 140 11.13 11.76 14.52
N GLY A 141 9.95 12.39 14.51
CA GLY A 141 9.77 13.75 13.97
C GLY A 141 9.91 13.87 12.44
N GLU A 142 10.56 12.91 11.80
CA GLU A 142 10.85 12.91 10.36
C GLU A 142 9.63 12.47 9.53
N PRO A 143 9.49 12.97 8.28
CA PRO A 143 8.40 12.58 7.41
C PRO A 143 8.54 11.16 6.85
N THR A 144 9.77 10.64 6.73
CA THR A 144 10.12 9.35 6.16
C THR A 144 11.40 8.83 6.81
N TYR A 145 11.66 7.53 6.70
CA TYR A 145 12.92 6.94 7.16
C TYR A 145 13.95 6.96 6.03
N THR A 146 15.17 7.41 6.33
CA THR A 146 16.27 7.48 5.34
C THR A 146 16.91 6.11 5.16
N ILE A 147 17.03 5.66 3.91
CA ILE A 147 17.64 4.40 3.50
C ILE A 147 18.95 4.63 2.80
N VAL A 148 20.01 3.95 3.24
CA VAL A 148 21.31 3.91 2.58
C VAL A 148 21.36 2.69 1.65
N HIS A 149 21.91 2.86 0.43
CA HIS A 149 22.01 1.80 -0.57
C HIS A 149 22.76 0.57 -0.05
N ASP A 150 22.32 -0.60 -0.48
CA ASP A 150 22.90 -1.91 -0.17
C ASP A 150 22.98 -2.29 1.32
N LYS A 151 22.50 -1.42 2.21
CA LYS A 151 22.45 -1.69 3.64
C LYS A 151 21.17 -2.44 3.98
N PRO A 152 21.26 -3.59 4.67
CA PRO A 152 20.09 -4.28 5.17
C PRO A 152 19.57 -3.61 6.45
N TYR A 153 18.26 -3.48 6.56
CA TYR A 153 17.55 -2.97 7.73
C TYR A 153 16.59 -4.02 8.27
N VAL A 154 16.42 -4.04 9.60
CA VAL A 154 15.34 -4.78 10.24
C VAL A 154 14.57 -3.80 11.12
N PHE A 155 13.38 -3.44 10.68
CA PHE A 155 12.51 -2.51 11.39
C PHE A 155 11.62 -3.20 12.42
N PHE A 156 11.09 -2.43 13.36
CA PHE A 156 10.19 -2.83 14.44
C PHE A 156 10.87 -3.70 15.50
N SER A 157 12.19 -3.62 15.62
CA SER A 157 12.96 -4.32 16.64
C SER A 157 13.92 -3.36 17.35
N CYS A 158 13.72 -3.10 18.64
CA CYS A 158 14.61 -2.29 19.44
C CYS A 158 16.02 -2.91 19.55
N GLN A 159 16.14 -4.25 19.46
CA GLN A 159 17.43 -4.95 19.49
C GLN A 159 18.25 -4.74 18.20
N LYS A 160 17.61 -4.41 17.08
CA LYS A 160 18.24 -4.15 15.78
C LYS A 160 18.32 -2.65 15.45
N ALA A 161 17.87 -1.80 16.37
CA ALA A 161 17.97 -0.36 16.20
C ALA A 161 19.43 0.09 16.13
N GLU A 162 19.74 0.94 15.14
CA GLU A 162 21.12 1.40 14.92
C GLU A 162 21.50 2.59 15.82
N GLU A 163 20.54 3.50 16.10
CA GLU A 163 20.84 4.74 16.81
C GLU A 163 20.12 4.84 18.16
N ASN A 164 18.78 4.79 18.18
CA ASN A 164 17.99 4.99 19.39
C ASN A 164 16.96 3.86 19.60
N PRO A 165 17.30 2.80 20.34
CA PRO A 165 16.36 1.71 20.62
C PRO A 165 15.04 2.17 21.25
N SER A 166 15.07 3.27 22.03
CA SER A 166 13.89 3.84 22.70
C SER A 166 12.92 4.57 21.75
N GLU A 167 13.32 4.86 20.53
CA GLU A 167 12.48 5.48 19.50
C GLU A 167 11.81 4.46 18.59
N VAL A 168 12.21 3.18 18.67
CA VAL A 168 11.65 2.12 17.85
C VAL A 168 10.29 1.70 18.39
N ASP A 169 9.29 1.78 17.54
CA ASP A 169 7.98 1.20 17.81
C ASP A 169 8.01 -0.29 17.43
N GLU A 170 7.69 -1.17 18.38
CA GLU A 170 7.54 -2.61 18.17
C GLU A 170 6.06 -2.95 18.05
N TYR A 171 5.71 -3.90 17.18
CA TYR A 171 4.32 -4.23 16.87
C TYR A 171 4.05 -5.71 17.07
N THR A 172 3.00 -5.99 17.85
CA THR A 172 2.45 -7.33 18.04
C THR A 172 1.12 -7.43 17.30
N MET A 173 0.97 -8.46 16.46
CA MET A 173 -0.23 -8.68 15.69
C MET A 173 -1.35 -9.22 16.56
N THR A 174 -2.52 -8.61 16.44
CA THR A 174 -3.72 -9.02 17.19
C THR A 174 -4.87 -9.29 16.25
N CYS A 175 -5.75 -10.21 16.61
CA CYS A 175 -6.97 -10.44 15.88
C CYS A 175 -8.16 -10.72 16.83
N GLU A 176 -9.30 -10.12 16.52
CA GLU A 176 -10.53 -10.28 17.30
C GLU A 176 -11.37 -11.46 16.80
N HIS A 177 -11.33 -11.73 15.48
CA HIS A 177 -12.06 -12.79 14.83
C HIS A 177 -11.22 -14.08 14.71
N SER A 178 -11.79 -15.14 14.20
CA SER A 178 -11.07 -16.42 13.96
C SER A 178 -9.89 -16.26 13.00
N MET A 179 -10.05 -15.37 12.02
CA MET A 179 -9.02 -14.99 11.05
C MET A 179 -9.30 -13.58 10.55
N GLU A 180 -8.24 -12.78 10.42
CA GLU A 180 -8.27 -11.45 9.86
C GLU A 180 -7.19 -11.31 8.80
N GLN A 181 -7.46 -10.45 7.83
CA GLN A 181 -6.53 -10.15 6.76
C GLN A 181 -6.19 -8.67 6.80
N ASN A 182 -4.90 -8.37 6.81
CA ASN A 182 -4.36 -7.01 6.79
C ASN A 182 -3.41 -6.85 5.61
N THR A 183 -3.12 -5.61 5.24
CA THR A 183 -2.19 -5.32 4.13
C THR A 183 -1.10 -4.34 4.59
N ILE A 184 0.16 -4.74 4.45
CA ILE A 184 1.31 -3.85 4.66
C ILE A 184 1.64 -3.15 3.34
N TYR A 185 1.69 -1.82 3.36
CA TYR A 185 2.15 -0.98 2.26
C TYR A 185 3.56 -0.50 2.54
N ILE A 186 4.49 -0.81 1.65
CA ILE A 186 5.85 -0.29 1.63
C ILE A 186 5.94 0.75 0.54
N VAL A 187 6.22 1.98 0.90
CA VAL A 187 6.34 3.11 -0.03
C VAL A 187 7.77 3.61 0.01
N PHE A 188 8.47 3.52 -1.12
CA PHE A 188 9.88 3.91 -1.26
C PHE A 188 10.08 4.85 -2.44
N SER A 189 10.95 5.84 -2.27
CA SER A 189 11.39 6.74 -3.34
C SER A 189 12.85 7.18 -3.13
N PRO A 190 13.64 7.40 -4.20
CA PRO A 190 14.93 8.10 -4.10
C PRO A 190 14.76 9.58 -3.69
N ASN A 191 13.57 10.14 -3.84
CA ASN A 191 13.26 11.52 -3.50
C ASN A 191 12.47 11.59 -2.21
N MET A 192 12.74 12.60 -1.38
CA MET A 192 11.97 12.82 -0.15
C MET A 192 10.51 13.14 -0.47
N PHE A 193 9.60 12.52 0.26
CA PHE A 193 8.16 12.77 0.14
C PHE A 193 7.53 13.01 1.52
N ALA A 194 6.44 13.76 1.55
CA ALA A 194 5.70 13.98 2.79
C ALA A 194 4.97 12.72 3.21
N LYS A 195 5.03 12.34 4.50
CA LYS A 195 4.20 11.25 5.04
C LYS A 195 2.70 11.58 4.89
N ALA A 196 1.87 10.55 4.88
CA ALA A 196 0.43 10.74 4.98
C ALA A 196 0.09 11.45 6.30
N PHE A 197 -0.86 12.39 6.23
CA PHE A 197 -1.38 13.01 7.44
C PHE A 197 -2.17 11.97 8.24
N ALA A 198 -1.71 11.67 9.43
CA ALA A 198 -2.31 10.71 10.33
C ALA A 198 -2.48 11.33 11.71
N GLU A 199 -3.60 11.06 12.35
CA GLU A 199 -3.96 11.61 13.67
C GLU A 199 -3.52 10.67 14.79
N ASP A 200 -3.09 11.25 15.91
CA ASP A 200 -2.77 10.52 17.15
C ASP A 200 -4.03 10.44 18.02
N GLU A 201 -5.00 9.62 17.62
CA GLU A 201 -6.28 9.53 18.35
C GLU A 201 -6.18 8.73 19.65
N ASN A 202 -5.28 7.74 19.72
CA ASN A 202 -5.17 6.83 20.85
C ASN A 202 -3.74 6.74 21.39
N ILE A 203 -3.63 6.79 22.72
CA ILE A 203 -2.36 6.56 23.42
C ILE A 203 -1.97 5.08 23.24
N GLY A 204 -0.76 4.84 22.75
CA GLY A 204 -0.22 3.49 22.59
C GLY A 204 -0.51 2.83 21.23
N LEU A 205 -1.33 3.43 20.36
CA LEU A 205 -1.53 2.97 18.99
C LEU A 205 -0.72 3.79 17.97
N PRO A 206 -0.37 3.19 16.83
CA PRO A 206 0.20 3.94 15.71
C PRO A 206 -0.76 5.02 15.23
N ARG A 207 -0.19 6.10 14.65
CA ARG A 207 -0.99 7.15 13.99
C ARG A 207 -1.85 6.54 12.89
N GLN A 208 -3.12 6.92 12.83
CA GLN A 208 -4.09 6.34 11.92
C GLN A 208 -4.74 7.37 11.00
N LEU A 209 -5.22 6.91 9.85
CA LEU A 209 -6.01 7.69 8.89
C LEU A 209 -6.96 6.77 8.11
N PRO A 210 -8.10 7.30 7.63
CA PRO A 210 -9.01 6.52 6.81
C PRO A 210 -8.36 6.08 5.48
N LEU A 211 -8.66 4.87 5.02
CA LEU A 211 -8.14 4.32 3.75
C LEU A 211 -8.35 5.26 2.56
N LYS A 212 -9.49 5.97 2.50
CA LYS A 212 -9.77 6.93 1.44
C LYS A 212 -8.74 8.06 1.39
N GLU A 213 -8.34 8.59 2.55
CA GLU A 213 -7.34 9.66 2.63
C GLU A 213 -5.93 9.14 2.33
N PHE A 214 -5.61 7.93 2.78
CA PHE A 214 -4.35 7.25 2.42
C PHE A 214 -4.21 7.08 0.90
N ARG A 215 -5.25 6.57 0.23
CA ARG A 215 -5.27 6.41 -1.23
C ARG A 215 -5.09 7.74 -1.96
N LYS A 216 -5.77 8.78 -1.51
CA LYS A 216 -5.63 10.13 -2.06
C LYS A 216 -4.20 10.67 -1.90
N TRP A 217 -3.59 10.45 -0.74
CA TRP A 217 -2.21 10.81 -0.48
C TRP A 217 -1.25 10.05 -1.40
N LEU A 218 -1.36 8.72 -1.48
CA LEU A 218 -0.49 7.88 -2.31
C LEU A 218 -0.60 8.26 -3.78
N GLY A 219 -1.83 8.52 -4.27
CA GLY A 219 -2.05 9.02 -5.62
C GLY A 219 -1.39 10.36 -5.90
N LYS A 220 -1.43 11.30 -4.94
CA LYS A 220 -0.72 12.58 -5.05
C LYS A 220 0.80 12.41 -5.07
N CYS A 221 1.32 11.49 -4.25
CA CYS A 221 2.76 11.19 -4.23
C CYS A 221 3.21 10.64 -5.58
N LYS A 222 2.52 9.63 -6.12
CA LYS A 222 2.81 9.04 -7.43
C LYS A 222 2.67 10.06 -8.58
N ALA A 223 1.74 11.01 -8.49
CA ALA A 223 1.59 12.06 -9.50
C ALA A 223 2.72 13.10 -9.47
N LYS A 224 3.33 13.34 -8.30
CA LYS A 224 4.43 14.29 -8.13
C LYS A 224 5.80 13.68 -8.39
N ASP A 225 5.96 12.43 -8.03
CA ASP A 225 7.21 11.69 -8.11
C ASP A 225 7.00 10.35 -8.81
N THR A 226 7.44 10.28 -10.06
CA THR A 226 7.34 9.08 -10.89
C THR A 226 8.32 7.98 -10.46
N ALA A 227 9.29 8.28 -9.61
CA ALA A 227 10.23 7.31 -9.05
C ALA A 227 9.69 6.62 -7.79
N ILE A 228 8.58 7.12 -7.23
CA ILE A 228 7.97 6.52 -6.04
C ILE A 228 7.39 5.15 -6.38
N GLN A 229 7.71 4.18 -5.57
CA GLN A 229 7.21 2.82 -5.71
C GLN A 229 6.44 2.39 -4.47
N SER A 230 5.48 1.51 -4.66
CA SER A 230 4.76 0.89 -3.56
C SER A 230 4.66 -0.61 -3.79
N GLN A 231 5.00 -1.37 -2.76
CA GLN A 231 4.81 -2.81 -2.70
C GLN A 231 3.84 -3.14 -1.57
N CYS A 232 2.99 -4.12 -1.79
CA CYS A 232 1.99 -4.55 -0.82
C CYS A 232 2.22 -6.00 -0.42
N PHE A 233 2.11 -6.27 0.87
CA PHE A 233 2.13 -7.61 1.43
C PHE A 233 0.81 -7.85 2.14
N THR A 234 0.12 -8.92 1.77
CA THR A 234 -1.06 -9.36 2.51
C THR A 234 -0.61 -10.28 3.62
N LEU A 235 -0.98 -9.97 4.86
CA LEU A 235 -0.74 -10.84 6.00
C LEU A 235 -2.07 -11.35 6.56
N LYS A 236 -2.07 -12.61 6.98
CA LYS A 236 -3.21 -13.28 7.62
C LYS A 236 -2.89 -13.45 9.09
N ILE A 237 -3.81 -13.05 9.96
CA ILE A 237 -3.69 -13.24 11.39
C ILE A 237 -4.78 -14.20 11.83
N SER A 238 -4.41 -15.32 12.48
CA SER A 238 -5.34 -16.31 12.97
C SER A 238 -5.39 -16.29 14.51
N LYS A 239 -6.59 -16.45 15.04
CA LYS A 239 -6.77 -16.77 16.43
C LYS A 239 -6.43 -18.24 16.63
N LEU A 240 -5.60 -18.58 17.62
CA LEU A 240 -5.29 -19.97 17.96
C LEU A 240 -6.53 -20.78 18.29
#